data_ca5850a890137ab64f8f0b658c95a48b
#
_entry.id   ca5850a890137ab64f8f0b658c95a48b
#
_cell.length_a   1.000
_cell.length_b   1.000
_cell.length_c   1.000
_cell.angle_alpha   90.00
_cell.angle_beta   90.00
_cell.angle_gamma   90.00
#
_symmetry.space_group_name_H-M   'P 1'
#
loop_
_entity.id
_entity.type
_entity.pdbx_description
1 polymer ?
#
loop_
_entity_poly.entity_id
_entity_poly.type
_entity_poly.pdbx_seq_one_letter_code
_entity_poly.pdbx_strand_id
1 'polypeptide(L)'
;MLVSIITPFFNEEQTLAILLERVAAAALPAGMTREFVLVDDGSRDGSNAIAAEFVGRHPDAARLLSLPSNQGKGAAMRRGMSAAKGDIILIQDADLEWDPADYARLLAPYVDPAVSVVFGSRLLGHEAKRIYYHYYLGGRMLSAWTNLLFGSHVTDEPTGMKSFRRGVLDGITLGADGFDFDPELVARLLQAGHTIHEIPVRYQPRTFKEGKKVRPRDGLRALWVLLQIRLQGKQRRA
;
A
#
# COMPACT_ATOMS: atom_id res chain seq x y z
N MET A 1 -15.42 -5.88 11.99
CA MET A 1 -13.96 -5.88 11.80
C MET A 1 -13.47 -4.45 11.67
N LEU A 2 -12.37 -4.12 12.33
CA LEU A 2 -11.72 -2.81 12.22
C LEU A 2 -10.67 -2.83 11.09
N VAL A 3 -10.70 -1.81 10.22
CA VAL A 3 -9.75 -1.61 9.12
C VAL A 3 -8.83 -0.46 9.50
N SER A 4 -7.53 -0.71 9.61
CA SER A 4 -6.52 0.34 9.74
C SER A 4 -6.10 0.81 8.35
N ILE A 5 -6.49 2.02 7.99
CA ILE A 5 -6.08 2.67 6.75
C ILE A 5 -4.79 3.43 7.03
N ILE A 6 -3.66 2.92 6.51
CA ILE A 6 -2.35 3.52 6.68
C ILE A 6 -2.05 4.40 5.47
N THR A 7 -1.84 5.68 5.73
CA THR A 7 -1.51 6.66 4.70
C THR A 7 -0.14 7.29 4.98
N PRO A 8 0.95 6.76 4.38
CA PRO A 8 2.25 7.40 4.42
C PRO A 8 2.26 8.60 3.48
N PHE A 9 2.85 9.72 3.90
CA PHE A 9 2.96 10.90 3.06
C PHE A 9 4.28 11.66 3.29
N PHE A 10 4.74 12.32 2.24
CA PHE A 10 5.90 13.21 2.27
C PHE A 10 5.73 14.30 1.22
N ASN A 11 5.56 15.56 1.64
CA ASN A 11 5.33 16.71 0.76
C ASN A 11 4.17 16.47 -0.23
N GLU A 12 2.96 16.29 0.30
CA GLU A 12 1.72 16.05 -0.47
C GLU A 12 0.63 17.09 -0.11
N GLU A 13 1.01 18.32 0.18
CA GLU A 13 0.05 19.38 0.59
C GLU A 13 -1.06 19.62 -0.43
N GLN A 14 -0.81 19.38 -1.73
CA GLN A 14 -1.79 19.59 -2.80
C GLN A 14 -2.83 18.45 -2.89
N THR A 15 -2.51 17.25 -2.42
CA THR A 15 -3.34 16.06 -2.60
C THR A 15 -3.94 15.53 -1.30
N LEU A 16 -3.22 15.71 -0.18
CA LEU A 16 -3.53 15.05 1.08
C LEU A 16 -4.92 15.42 1.62
N ALA A 17 -5.31 16.69 1.62
CA ALA A 17 -6.63 17.10 2.10
C ALA A 17 -7.76 16.43 1.32
N ILE A 18 -7.64 16.43 -0.03
CA ILE A 18 -8.63 15.82 -0.92
C ILE A 18 -8.70 14.32 -0.68
N LEU A 19 -7.54 13.66 -0.53
CA LEU A 19 -7.48 12.23 -0.26
C LEU A 19 -8.18 11.89 1.04
N LEU A 20 -7.85 12.58 2.14
CA LEU A 20 -8.38 12.27 3.47
C LEU A 20 -9.90 12.39 3.52
N GLU A 21 -10.49 13.40 2.85
CA GLU A 21 -11.94 13.51 2.72
C GLU A 21 -12.54 12.34 1.92
N ARG A 22 -11.90 11.93 0.82
CA ARG A 22 -12.35 10.76 0.04
C ARG A 22 -12.26 9.47 0.84
N VAL A 23 -11.18 9.27 1.59
CA VAL A 23 -10.97 8.11 2.44
C VAL A 23 -12.00 8.07 3.57
N ALA A 24 -12.31 9.22 4.18
CA ALA A 24 -13.33 9.31 5.23
C ALA A 24 -14.74 8.99 4.70
N ALA A 25 -15.07 9.46 3.50
CA ALA A 25 -16.36 9.26 2.86
C ALA A 25 -16.52 7.88 2.18
N ALA A 26 -15.42 7.14 1.96
CA ALA A 26 -15.46 5.87 1.23
C ALA A 26 -16.34 4.84 1.93
N ALA A 27 -17.18 4.12 1.16
CA ALA A 27 -18.00 3.04 1.69
C ALA A 27 -17.14 1.83 2.11
N LEU A 28 -17.49 1.21 3.23
CA LEU A 28 -16.93 -0.07 3.66
C LEU A 28 -18.04 -1.14 3.63
N PRO A 29 -17.66 -2.44 3.52
CA PRO A 29 -18.61 -3.51 3.70
C PRO A 29 -19.34 -3.44 5.05
N ALA A 30 -20.57 -3.95 5.12
CA ALA A 30 -21.36 -3.97 6.34
C ALA A 30 -20.61 -4.65 7.50
N GLY A 31 -20.67 -4.06 8.69
CA GLY A 31 -19.98 -4.55 9.89
C GLY A 31 -18.48 -4.25 9.95
N MET A 32 -17.94 -3.49 8.99
CA MET A 32 -16.58 -2.96 9.07
C MET A 32 -16.58 -1.50 9.52
N THR A 33 -15.61 -1.15 10.37
CA THR A 33 -15.31 0.21 10.83
C THR A 33 -13.86 0.54 10.42
N ARG A 34 -13.48 1.82 10.50
CA ARG A 34 -12.13 2.26 10.12
C ARG A 34 -11.44 3.04 11.22
N GLU A 35 -10.12 2.97 11.22
CA GLU A 35 -9.23 3.94 11.83
C GLU A 35 -8.25 4.47 10.78
N PHE A 36 -7.78 5.70 10.99
CA PHE A 36 -6.83 6.35 10.10
C PHE A 36 -5.47 6.42 10.79
N VAL A 37 -4.43 5.87 10.17
CA VAL A 37 -3.06 5.94 10.64
C VAL A 37 -2.26 6.75 9.63
N LEU A 38 -2.17 8.05 9.87
CA LEU A 38 -1.44 8.99 9.02
C LEU A 38 0.03 9.01 9.44
N VAL A 39 0.94 8.82 8.49
CA VAL A 39 2.38 8.79 8.80
C VAL A 39 3.11 9.82 7.94
N ASP A 40 3.53 10.90 8.59
CA ASP A 40 4.36 11.94 7.99
C ASP A 40 5.82 11.50 7.98
N ASP A 41 6.36 11.31 6.79
CA ASP A 41 7.78 10.97 6.59
C ASP A 41 8.68 12.22 6.60
N GLY A 42 8.44 13.13 7.55
CA GLY A 42 9.24 14.35 7.73
C GLY A 42 9.00 15.40 6.66
N SER A 43 7.75 15.69 6.31
CA SER A 43 7.36 16.72 5.34
C SER A 43 7.86 18.10 5.75
N ARG A 44 8.12 18.96 4.75
CA ARG A 44 8.60 20.33 4.90
C ARG A 44 7.61 21.38 4.36
N ASP A 45 6.49 20.92 3.81
CA ASP A 45 5.37 21.72 3.32
C ASP A 45 4.19 21.70 4.30
N GLY A 46 3.00 22.10 3.87
CA GLY A 46 1.78 22.13 4.67
C GLY A 46 1.18 20.78 5.02
N SER A 47 1.74 19.64 4.55
CA SER A 47 1.15 18.30 4.70
C SER A 47 0.91 17.92 6.16
N ASN A 48 1.87 18.18 7.06
CA ASN A 48 1.73 17.83 8.48
C ASN A 48 0.56 18.58 9.13
N ALA A 49 0.42 19.88 8.84
CA ALA A 49 -0.69 20.70 9.37
C ALA A 49 -2.06 20.20 8.88
N ILE A 50 -2.18 19.81 7.60
CA ILE A 50 -3.38 19.20 7.02
C ILE A 50 -3.74 17.91 7.75
N ALA A 51 -2.76 17.04 7.97
CA ALA A 51 -2.98 15.77 8.68
C ALA A 51 -3.39 16.01 10.15
N ALA A 52 -2.77 16.97 10.84
CA ALA A 52 -3.11 17.32 12.21
C ALA A 52 -4.54 17.88 12.32
N GLU A 53 -4.97 18.73 11.40
CA GLU A 53 -6.33 19.23 11.32
C GLU A 53 -7.34 18.08 11.13
N PHE A 54 -7.04 17.14 10.22
CA PHE A 54 -7.91 15.97 10.01
C PHE A 54 -8.02 15.12 11.28
N VAL A 55 -6.91 14.86 11.99
CA VAL A 55 -6.93 14.13 13.27
C VAL A 55 -7.74 14.89 14.31
N GLY A 56 -7.65 16.22 14.39
CA GLY A 56 -8.48 17.05 15.27
C GLY A 56 -9.98 16.91 15.02
N ARG A 57 -10.38 16.69 13.79
CA ARG A 57 -11.80 16.42 13.41
C ARG A 57 -12.23 14.96 13.67
N HIS A 58 -11.29 14.03 13.81
CA HIS A 58 -11.54 12.60 14.00
C HIS A 58 -10.75 12.02 15.20
N PRO A 59 -10.85 12.59 16.41
CA PRO A 59 -9.96 12.28 17.54
C PRO A 59 -9.99 10.81 17.99
N ASP A 60 -11.13 10.16 17.86
CA ASP A 60 -11.32 8.77 18.28
C ASP A 60 -10.90 7.75 17.22
N ALA A 61 -10.81 8.17 15.95
CA ALA A 61 -10.57 7.29 14.81
C ALA A 61 -9.26 7.56 14.09
N ALA A 62 -8.64 8.71 14.25
CA ALA A 62 -7.44 9.10 13.51
C ALA A 62 -6.26 9.35 14.45
N ARG A 63 -5.06 9.05 13.96
CA ARG A 63 -3.80 9.39 14.61
C ARG A 63 -2.77 9.84 13.60
N LEU A 64 -1.94 10.80 13.98
CA LEU A 64 -0.80 11.25 13.21
C LEU A 64 0.49 10.77 13.88
N LEU A 65 1.36 10.18 13.09
CA LEU A 65 2.72 9.79 13.47
C LEU A 65 3.68 10.59 12.59
N SER A 66 4.64 11.29 13.19
CA SER A 66 5.63 12.06 12.44
C SER A 66 7.02 11.48 12.64
N LEU A 67 7.74 11.26 11.54
CA LEU A 67 9.15 10.91 11.55
C LEU A 67 9.99 12.20 11.60
N PRO A 68 11.15 12.18 12.26
CA PRO A 68 11.97 13.40 12.45
C PRO A 68 12.56 13.93 11.13
N SER A 69 12.64 13.09 10.11
CA SER A 69 13.13 13.41 8.76
C SER A 69 12.64 12.36 7.78
N ASN A 70 12.76 12.64 6.48
CA ASN A 70 12.44 11.65 5.45
C ASN A 70 13.34 10.42 5.57
N GLN A 71 12.72 9.27 5.87
CA GLN A 71 13.35 7.96 6.00
C GLN A 71 12.90 7.01 4.90
N GLY A 72 11.90 7.41 4.09
CA GLY A 72 11.37 6.66 2.96
C GLY A 72 10.04 5.96 3.26
N LYS A 73 9.32 5.64 2.17
CA LYS A 73 7.96 5.03 2.23
C LYS A 73 7.93 3.80 3.13
N GLY A 74 8.93 2.93 3.03
CA GLY A 74 8.98 1.68 3.81
C GLY A 74 9.11 1.93 5.31
N ALA A 75 9.95 2.90 5.73
CA ALA A 75 10.06 3.28 7.13
C ALA A 75 8.75 3.84 7.67
N ALA A 76 8.09 4.73 6.92
CA ALA A 76 6.78 5.26 7.26
C ALA A 76 5.72 4.14 7.34
N MET A 77 5.72 3.20 6.41
CA MET A 77 4.81 2.06 6.41
C MET A 77 5.01 1.16 7.63
N ARG A 78 6.24 0.77 7.98
CA ARG A 78 6.52 -0.02 9.18
C ARG A 78 6.06 0.70 10.45
N ARG A 79 6.27 2.02 10.52
CA ARG A 79 5.80 2.83 11.64
C ARG A 79 4.27 2.81 11.74
N GLY A 80 3.57 2.94 10.60
CA GLY A 80 2.12 2.86 10.52
C GLY A 80 1.58 1.49 10.92
N MET A 81 2.17 0.42 10.39
CA MET A 81 1.79 -0.97 10.72
C MET A 81 1.94 -1.27 12.21
N SER A 82 3.02 -0.80 12.85
CA SER A 82 3.24 -1.00 14.29
C SER A 82 2.21 -0.28 15.17
N ALA A 83 1.57 0.77 14.66
CA ALA A 83 0.55 1.55 15.35
C ALA A 83 -0.89 1.09 15.02
N ALA A 84 -1.06 0.31 13.98
CA ALA A 84 -2.35 -0.19 13.52
C ALA A 84 -2.98 -1.14 14.56
N LYS A 85 -4.28 -0.94 14.85
CA LYS A 85 -5.06 -1.75 15.79
C LYS A 85 -6.08 -2.64 15.09
N GLY A 86 -6.34 -2.39 13.80
CA GLY A 86 -7.35 -3.06 13.01
C GLY A 86 -7.06 -4.54 12.76
N ASP A 87 -8.10 -5.29 12.49
CA ASP A 87 -8.03 -6.67 12.04
C ASP A 87 -7.45 -6.78 10.64
N ILE A 88 -7.69 -5.75 9.83
CA ILE A 88 -7.24 -5.62 8.45
C ILE A 88 -6.39 -4.34 8.34
N ILE A 89 -5.26 -4.44 7.67
CA ILE A 89 -4.45 -3.31 7.23
C ILE A 89 -4.77 -3.02 5.78
N LEU A 90 -5.01 -1.75 5.46
CA LEU A 90 -5.18 -1.25 4.10
C LEU A 90 -4.18 -0.12 3.87
N ILE A 91 -3.41 -0.24 2.81
CA ILE A 91 -2.43 0.78 2.39
C ILE A 91 -3.11 1.74 1.42
N GLN A 92 -2.98 3.04 1.67
CA GLN A 92 -3.46 4.10 0.81
C GLN A 92 -2.38 5.14 0.59
N ASP A 93 -1.86 5.21 -0.62
CA ASP A 93 -0.90 6.26 -0.99
C ASP A 93 -1.58 7.64 -1.02
N ALA A 94 -0.83 8.69 -0.65
CA ALA A 94 -1.36 10.05 -0.50
C ALA A 94 -1.55 10.80 -1.82
N ASP A 95 -1.32 10.17 -2.95
CA ASP A 95 -1.10 10.80 -4.24
C ASP A 95 -2.31 10.86 -5.18
N LEU A 96 -3.48 10.43 -4.74
CA LEU A 96 -4.73 10.36 -5.52
C LEU A 96 -4.68 9.42 -6.75
N GLU A 97 -3.60 8.66 -6.95
CA GLU A 97 -3.54 7.69 -8.07
C GLU A 97 -4.54 6.54 -7.87
N TRP A 98 -4.89 6.20 -6.62
CA TRP A 98 -5.80 5.13 -6.24
C TRP A 98 -7.07 5.68 -5.62
N ASP A 99 -8.23 5.20 -6.10
CA ASP A 99 -9.52 5.74 -5.68
C ASP A 99 -10.07 4.99 -4.45
N PRO A 100 -10.27 5.68 -3.30
CA PRO A 100 -10.86 5.09 -2.10
C PRO A 100 -12.29 4.53 -2.30
N ALA A 101 -13.00 4.95 -3.33
CA ALA A 101 -14.30 4.40 -3.66
C ALA A 101 -14.27 2.90 -4.05
N ASP A 102 -13.08 2.33 -4.24
CA ASP A 102 -12.88 0.88 -4.45
C ASP A 102 -12.79 0.08 -3.14
N TYR A 103 -12.76 0.71 -1.96
CA TYR A 103 -12.61 0.02 -0.68
C TYR A 103 -13.69 -1.03 -0.43
N ALA A 104 -14.94 -0.75 -0.76
CA ALA A 104 -16.02 -1.72 -0.59
C ALA A 104 -15.73 -3.02 -1.36
N ARG A 105 -15.23 -2.92 -2.60
CA ARG A 105 -14.85 -4.07 -3.43
C ARG A 105 -13.58 -4.75 -2.92
N LEU A 106 -12.57 -3.96 -2.54
CA LEU A 106 -11.28 -4.47 -2.04
C LEU A 106 -11.45 -5.28 -0.76
N LEU A 107 -12.35 -4.84 0.11
CA LEU A 107 -12.55 -5.43 1.43
C LEU A 107 -13.65 -6.52 1.46
N ALA A 108 -14.51 -6.59 0.45
CA ALA A 108 -15.58 -7.59 0.38
C ALA A 108 -15.09 -9.05 0.50
N PRO A 109 -13.94 -9.46 -0.07
CA PRO A 109 -13.46 -10.83 0.06
C PRO A 109 -13.17 -11.29 1.49
N TYR A 110 -12.94 -10.36 2.44
CA TYR A 110 -12.67 -10.71 3.84
C TYR A 110 -13.85 -11.24 4.62
N VAL A 111 -15.03 -11.30 4.03
CA VAL A 111 -16.17 -12.05 4.60
C VAL A 111 -15.81 -13.54 4.72
N ASP A 112 -14.98 -14.05 3.82
CA ASP A 112 -14.40 -15.38 3.93
C ASP A 112 -13.18 -15.35 4.87
N PRO A 113 -13.20 -16.08 6.01
CA PRO A 113 -12.05 -16.15 6.91
C PRO A 113 -10.77 -16.71 6.28
N ALA A 114 -10.88 -17.51 5.21
CA ALA A 114 -9.73 -18.07 4.49
C ALA A 114 -8.97 -17.01 3.68
N VAL A 115 -9.64 -15.92 3.31
CA VAL A 115 -9.00 -14.81 2.59
C VAL A 115 -8.18 -13.97 3.56
N SER A 116 -6.88 -13.92 3.33
CA SER A 116 -5.94 -13.19 4.20
C SER A 116 -5.25 -12.00 3.53
N VAL A 117 -5.14 -11.99 2.20
CA VAL A 117 -4.47 -10.94 1.42
C VAL A 117 -5.29 -10.61 0.17
N VAL A 118 -5.60 -9.32 -0.02
CA VAL A 118 -6.34 -8.83 -1.21
C VAL A 118 -5.64 -7.58 -1.75
N PHE A 119 -5.30 -7.60 -3.03
CA PHE A 119 -4.69 -6.49 -3.75
C PHE A 119 -5.63 -5.95 -4.82
N GLY A 120 -5.55 -4.65 -5.06
CA GLY A 120 -6.17 -4.03 -6.22
C GLY A 120 -5.28 -4.21 -7.45
N SER A 121 -5.84 -4.66 -8.58
CA SER A 121 -5.11 -4.76 -9.84
C SER A 121 -5.67 -3.79 -10.88
N ARG A 122 -4.77 -2.98 -11.46
CA ARG A 122 -5.06 -2.11 -12.62
C ARG A 122 -5.32 -2.91 -13.90
N LEU A 123 -4.87 -4.15 -13.93
CA LEU A 123 -4.83 -4.96 -15.14
C LEU A 123 -6.06 -5.86 -15.29
N LEU A 124 -6.82 -6.08 -14.22
CA LEU A 124 -8.06 -6.84 -14.23
C LEU A 124 -9.29 -6.01 -14.65
N GLY A 125 -9.17 -4.67 -14.63
CA GLY A 125 -10.24 -3.75 -14.99
C GLY A 125 -10.07 -3.15 -16.37
N HIS A 126 -11.19 -2.70 -16.98
CA HIS A 126 -11.19 -2.00 -18.27
C HIS A 126 -10.93 -0.48 -18.12
N GLU A 127 -10.90 0.04 -16.90
CA GLU A 127 -10.88 1.48 -16.61
C GLU A 127 -9.47 2.05 -16.34
N ALA A 128 -8.43 1.25 -16.43
CA ALA A 128 -7.07 1.72 -16.17
C ALA A 128 -6.58 2.68 -17.28
N LYS A 129 -6.42 3.94 -16.93
CA LYS A 129 -5.81 4.93 -17.84
C LYS A 129 -4.30 4.65 -17.93
N ARG A 130 -3.79 4.51 -19.14
CA ARG A 130 -2.36 4.30 -19.43
C ARG A 130 -1.74 5.62 -19.86
N ILE A 131 -0.97 6.28 -19.00
CA ILE A 131 -0.26 7.48 -19.42
C ILE A 131 1.10 7.15 -20.02
N TYR A 132 1.82 6.16 -19.47
CA TYR A 132 3.17 5.81 -19.91
C TYR A 132 3.30 4.32 -20.16
N TYR A 133 3.49 3.94 -21.41
CA TYR A 133 3.63 2.53 -21.83
C TYR A 133 4.80 1.82 -21.14
N HIS A 134 5.92 2.50 -20.95
CA HIS A 134 7.09 1.92 -20.29
C HIS A 134 6.86 1.58 -18.81
N TYR A 135 6.06 2.35 -18.05
CA TYR A 135 5.66 1.97 -16.69
C TYR A 135 4.72 0.77 -16.67
N TYR A 136 3.82 0.70 -17.63
CA TYR A 136 2.96 -0.48 -17.80
C TYR A 136 3.78 -1.73 -18.09
N LEU A 137 4.73 -1.65 -19.03
CA LEU A 137 5.61 -2.78 -19.36
C LEU A 137 6.48 -3.17 -18.17
N GLY A 138 7.08 -2.19 -17.48
CA GLY A 138 7.89 -2.43 -16.28
C GLY A 138 7.09 -3.13 -15.17
N GLY A 139 5.85 -2.71 -14.90
CA GLY A 139 4.97 -3.38 -13.94
C GLY A 139 4.65 -4.82 -14.34
N ARG A 140 4.36 -5.07 -15.61
CA ARG A 140 4.14 -6.42 -16.16
C ARG A 140 5.37 -7.33 -15.99
N MET A 141 6.56 -6.79 -16.29
CA MET A 141 7.81 -7.53 -16.10
C MET A 141 8.07 -7.85 -14.64
N LEU A 142 7.80 -6.91 -13.74
CA LEU A 142 7.95 -7.12 -12.30
C LEU A 142 7.00 -8.21 -11.80
N SER A 143 5.72 -8.16 -12.20
CA SER A 143 4.74 -9.20 -11.86
C SER A 143 5.15 -10.58 -12.41
N ALA A 144 5.59 -10.64 -13.66
CA ALA A 144 6.07 -11.90 -14.27
C ALA A 144 7.30 -12.46 -13.53
N TRP A 145 8.22 -11.60 -13.12
CA TRP A 145 9.41 -11.98 -12.34
C TRP A 145 9.02 -12.51 -10.96
N THR A 146 8.10 -11.82 -10.27
CA THR A 146 7.53 -12.27 -8.99
C THR A 146 6.89 -13.65 -9.11
N ASN A 147 6.06 -13.85 -10.14
CA ASN A 147 5.39 -15.12 -10.39
C ASN A 147 6.38 -16.26 -10.65
N LEU A 148 7.43 -15.98 -11.43
CA LEU A 148 8.50 -16.97 -11.71
C LEU A 148 9.24 -17.37 -10.42
N LEU A 149 9.58 -16.39 -9.57
CA LEU A 149 10.35 -16.64 -8.35
C LEU A 149 9.56 -17.35 -7.26
N PHE A 150 8.28 -17.02 -7.11
CA PHE A 150 7.46 -17.48 -5.98
C PHE A 150 6.34 -18.46 -6.36
N GLY A 151 6.18 -18.78 -7.65
CA GLY A 151 5.12 -19.68 -8.11
C GLY A 151 3.72 -19.10 -7.92
N SER A 152 3.58 -17.78 -8.08
CA SER A 152 2.32 -17.05 -7.89
C SER A 152 1.66 -16.69 -9.22
N HIS A 153 0.49 -16.05 -9.17
CA HIS A 153 -0.26 -15.60 -10.34
C HIS A 153 -0.69 -14.13 -10.22
N VAL A 154 0.13 -13.31 -9.53
CA VAL A 154 -0.14 -11.88 -9.34
C VAL A 154 -0.08 -11.15 -10.67
N THR A 155 -1.11 -10.37 -10.99
CA THR A 155 -1.19 -9.62 -12.25
C THR A 155 -0.56 -8.23 -12.13
N ASP A 156 -0.65 -7.60 -10.95
CA ASP A 156 -0.21 -6.22 -10.70
C ASP A 156 0.57 -6.10 -9.38
N GLU A 157 1.80 -6.63 -9.37
CA GLU A 157 2.67 -6.61 -8.20
C GLU A 157 2.91 -5.19 -7.64
N PRO A 158 3.24 -4.17 -8.49
CA PRO A 158 3.56 -2.83 -7.98
C PRO A 158 2.32 -1.97 -7.67
N THR A 159 1.17 -2.59 -7.42
CA THR A 159 -0.03 -1.86 -7.00
C THR A 159 0.20 -1.13 -5.68
N GLY A 160 -0.31 0.11 -5.54
CA GLY A 160 -0.33 0.82 -4.25
C GLY A 160 -1.54 0.47 -3.38
N MET A 161 -2.54 -0.23 -3.93
CA MET A 161 -3.74 -0.60 -3.20
C MET A 161 -3.64 -2.05 -2.69
N LYS A 162 -3.09 -2.20 -1.51
CA LYS A 162 -2.85 -3.50 -0.86
C LYS A 162 -3.61 -3.57 0.46
N SER A 163 -4.26 -4.70 0.71
CA SER A 163 -4.85 -4.98 2.03
C SER A 163 -4.54 -6.40 2.48
N PHE A 164 -4.47 -6.61 3.78
CA PHE A 164 -4.22 -7.92 4.36
C PHE A 164 -4.67 -7.97 5.82
N ARG A 165 -5.01 -9.17 6.31
CA ARG A 165 -5.25 -9.37 7.73
C ARG A 165 -3.97 -9.10 8.50
N ARG A 166 -4.05 -8.38 9.62
CA ARG A 166 -2.88 -8.00 10.43
C ARG A 166 -2.05 -9.21 10.84
N GLY A 167 -2.68 -10.34 11.18
CA GLY A 167 -1.99 -11.57 11.58
C GLY A 167 -1.10 -12.21 10.50
N VAL A 168 -1.21 -11.81 9.20
CA VAL A 168 -0.30 -12.33 8.18
C VAL A 168 1.13 -11.81 8.35
N LEU A 169 1.30 -10.72 9.10
CA LEU A 169 2.62 -10.15 9.41
C LEU A 169 3.33 -10.88 10.55
N ASP A 170 2.65 -11.78 11.25
CA ASP A 170 3.24 -12.52 12.37
C ASP A 170 4.41 -13.40 11.87
N GLY A 171 5.61 -13.09 12.35
CA GLY A 171 6.85 -13.74 11.92
C GLY A 171 7.40 -13.23 10.59
N ILE A 172 6.85 -12.16 10.01
CA ILE A 172 7.41 -11.46 8.85
C ILE A 172 8.15 -10.20 9.33
N THR A 173 9.43 -10.13 9.01
CA THR A 173 10.24 -8.92 9.22
C THR A 173 10.41 -8.19 7.90
N LEU A 174 10.03 -6.93 7.87
CA LEU A 174 10.20 -6.01 6.75
C LEU A 174 11.33 -5.02 7.08
N GLY A 175 12.32 -4.90 6.20
CA GLY A 175 13.52 -4.11 6.43
C GLY A 175 13.72 -2.96 5.43
N ALA A 176 13.03 -2.96 4.29
CA ALA A 176 13.18 -1.93 3.28
C ALA A 176 12.65 -0.57 3.75
N ASP A 177 13.44 0.49 3.54
CA ASP A 177 13.05 1.85 3.92
C ASP A 177 12.39 2.63 2.76
N GLY A 178 12.75 2.33 1.51
CA GLY A 178 12.32 3.06 0.33
C GLY A 178 11.11 2.44 -0.39
N PHE A 179 11.06 2.65 -1.71
CA PHE A 179 10.04 2.06 -2.59
C PHE A 179 10.22 0.55 -2.78
N ASP A 180 11.34 0.00 -2.40
CA ASP A 180 11.61 -1.44 -2.31
C ASP A 180 10.80 -2.16 -1.21
N PHE A 181 10.11 -1.42 -0.36
CA PHE A 181 9.14 -1.95 0.61
C PHE A 181 8.00 -2.73 -0.06
N ASP A 182 7.43 -2.21 -1.15
CA ASP A 182 6.32 -2.87 -1.83
C ASP A 182 6.70 -4.27 -2.36
N PRO A 183 7.79 -4.45 -3.14
CA PRO A 183 8.23 -5.78 -3.56
C PRO A 183 8.68 -6.66 -2.38
N GLU A 184 9.28 -6.10 -1.32
CA GLU A 184 9.60 -6.87 -0.13
C GLU A 184 8.34 -7.44 0.52
N LEU A 185 7.32 -6.62 0.75
CA LEU A 185 6.06 -7.06 1.33
C LEU A 185 5.44 -8.20 0.52
N VAL A 186 5.33 -8.03 -0.81
CA VAL A 186 4.77 -9.06 -1.71
C VAL A 186 5.57 -10.35 -1.62
N ALA A 187 6.89 -10.28 -1.73
CA ALA A 187 7.77 -11.44 -1.65
C ALA A 187 7.64 -12.19 -0.32
N ARG A 188 7.60 -11.47 0.80
CA ARG A 188 7.48 -12.06 2.13
C ARG A 188 6.12 -12.73 2.34
N LEU A 189 5.03 -12.11 1.88
CA LEU A 189 3.70 -12.71 1.94
C LEU A 189 3.65 -14.03 1.13
N LEU A 190 4.15 -14.02 -0.09
CA LEU A 190 4.20 -15.21 -0.95
C LEU A 190 5.12 -16.30 -0.36
N GLN A 191 6.27 -15.92 0.19
CA GLN A 191 7.21 -16.83 0.83
C GLN A 191 6.63 -17.47 2.10
N ALA A 192 5.79 -16.74 2.84
CA ALA A 192 5.05 -17.26 3.99
C ALA A 192 3.93 -18.24 3.59
N GLY A 193 3.59 -18.31 2.29
CA GLY A 193 2.57 -19.20 1.74
C GLY A 193 1.18 -18.59 1.63
N HIS A 194 1.06 -17.26 1.74
CA HIS A 194 -0.22 -16.57 1.54
C HIS A 194 -0.56 -16.50 0.05
N THR A 195 -1.82 -16.73 -0.28
CA THR A 195 -2.37 -16.47 -1.61
C THR A 195 -2.82 -15.03 -1.68
N ILE A 196 -2.41 -14.33 -2.74
CA ILE A 196 -2.85 -12.96 -3.03
C ILE A 196 -4.07 -13.03 -3.94
N HIS A 197 -5.22 -12.57 -3.42
CA HIS A 197 -6.42 -12.39 -4.22
C HIS A 197 -6.36 -11.01 -4.87
N GLU A 198 -6.73 -10.92 -6.15
CA GLU A 198 -6.72 -9.64 -6.85
C GLU A 198 -8.13 -9.25 -7.29
N ILE A 199 -8.45 -7.98 -7.16
CA ILE A 199 -9.68 -7.39 -7.65
C ILE A 199 -9.40 -6.21 -8.57
N PRO A 200 -10.26 -5.92 -9.57
CA PRO A 200 -10.09 -4.75 -10.42
C PRO A 200 -10.32 -3.47 -9.64
N VAL A 201 -9.40 -2.50 -9.79
CA VAL A 201 -9.48 -1.18 -9.16
C VAL A 201 -9.23 -0.06 -10.17
N ARG A 202 -9.74 1.13 -9.86
CA ARG A 202 -9.52 2.33 -10.63
C ARG A 202 -8.14 2.90 -10.36
N TYR A 203 -7.49 3.38 -11.41
CA TYR A 203 -6.18 3.97 -11.33
C TYR A 203 -6.08 5.20 -12.22
N GLN A 204 -5.65 6.31 -11.64
CA GLN A 204 -5.43 7.56 -12.36
C GLN A 204 -3.97 8.00 -12.19
N PRO A 205 -3.09 7.63 -13.13
CA PRO A 205 -1.66 7.90 -12.98
C PRO A 205 -1.37 9.40 -13.01
N ARG A 206 -0.45 9.84 -12.12
CA ARG A 206 0.11 11.20 -12.13
C ARG A 206 1.18 11.33 -13.22
N THR A 207 1.32 12.55 -13.73
CA THR A 207 2.45 12.97 -14.56
C THR A 207 3.65 13.34 -13.67
N PHE A 208 4.83 13.46 -14.28
CA PHE A 208 6.01 13.97 -13.55
C PHE A 208 5.83 15.41 -13.05
N LYS A 209 5.04 16.24 -13.77
CA LYS A 209 4.70 17.60 -13.34
C LYS A 209 3.80 17.62 -12.10
N GLU A 210 3.03 16.58 -11.91
CA GLU A 210 2.16 16.37 -10.75
C GLU A 210 2.85 15.61 -9.61
N GLY A 211 4.19 15.49 -9.65
CA GLY A 211 4.98 14.97 -8.54
C GLY A 211 5.19 13.45 -8.52
N LYS A 212 5.16 12.77 -9.67
CA LYS A 212 5.50 11.32 -9.73
C LYS A 212 6.90 11.05 -9.22
N LYS A 213 7.03 10.30 -8.12
CA LYS A 213 8.29 10.08 -7.39
C LYS A 213 9.06 8.84 -7.86
N VAL A 214 8.37 7.80 -8.36
CA VAL A 214 8.97 6.52 -8.80
C VAL A 214 9.84 6.71 -10.05
N ARG A 215 11.06 6.17 -10.01
CA ARG A 215 12.07 6.26 -11.09
C ARG A 215 12.41 4.87 -11.64
N PRO A 216 12.95 4.75 -12.87
CA PRO A 216 13.32 3.44 -13.45
C PRO A 216 14.29 2.61 -12.58
N ARG A 217 15.20 3.28 -11.86
CA ARG A 217 16.13 2.62 -10.91
C ARG A 217 15.39 1.86 -9.78
N ASP A 218 14.22 2.34 -9.39
CA ASP A 218 13.42 1.70 -8.34
C ASP A 218 12.88 0.35 -8.82
N GLY A 219 12.55 0.25 -10.12
CA GLY A 219 12.19 -1.02 -10.76
C GLY A 219 13.32 -2.04 -10.76
N LEU A 220 14.56 -1.63 -11.09
CA LEU A 220 15.72 -2.52 -11.02
C LEU A 220 16.00 -2.98 -9.59
N ARG A 221 15.86 -2.08 -8.62
CA ARG A 221 15.99 -2.43 -7.20
C ARG A 221 14.92 -3.42 -6.75
N ALA A 222 13.68 -3.25 -7.22
CA ALA A 222 12.59 -4.18 -6.94
C ALA A 222 12.90 -5.60 -7.44
N LEU A 223 13.37 -5.75 -8.69
CA LEU A 223 13.78 -7.06 -9.23
C LEU A 223 14.87 -7.71 -8.38
N TRP A 224 15.84 -6.93 -7.94
CA TRP A 224 16.93 -7.40 -7.09
C TRP A 224 16.44 -7.83 -5.71
N VAL A 225 15.58 -7.05 -5.05
CA VAL A 225 15.01 -7.38 -3.74
C VAL A 225 14.22 -8.68 -3.79
N LEU A 226 13.39 -8.87 -4.82
CA LEU A 226 12.63 -10.12 -5.02
C LEU A 226 13.57 -11.33 -5.12
N LEU A 227 14.66 -11.22 -5.90
CA LEU A 227 15.66 -12.28 -6.04
C LEU A 227 16.37 -12.57 -4.70
N GLN A 228 16.82 -11.52 -4.00
CA GLN A 228 17.48 -11.66 -2.70
C GLN A 228 16.58 -12.40 -1.69
N ILE A 229 15.31 -12.01 -1.59
CA ILE A 229 14.36 -12.66 -0.68
C ILE A 229 14.15 -14.12 -1.06
N ARG A 230 14.04 -14.41 -2.35
CA ARG A 230 13.92 -15.81 -2.82
C ARG A 230 15.11 -16.66 -2.40
N LEU A 231 16.33 -16.14 -2.51
CA LEU A 231 17.56 -16.84 -2.15
C LEU A 231 17.75 -16.98 -0.63
N GLN A 232 17.27 -16.04 0.17
CA GLN A 232 17.33 -16.11 1.64
C GLN A 232 16.48 -17.24 2.24
N GLY A 233 15.49 -17.76 1.48
CA GLY A 233 14.55 -18.74 1.98
C GLY A 233 13.54 -18.18 2.99
N LYS A 234 12.67 -19.04 3.52
CA LYS A 234 11.64 -18.63 4.49
C LYS A 234 12.27 -18.07 5.77
N GLN A 235 11.75 -16.94 6.26
CA GLN A 235 12.09 -16.48 7.61
C GLN A 235 11.62 -17.53 8.62
N ARG A 236 12.48 -17.94 9.53
CA ARG A 236 12.08 -18.82 10.62
C ARG A 236 11.22 -18.00 11.58
N ARG A 237 10.07 -18.55 11.96
CA ARG A 237 9.31 -17.98 13.08
C ARG A 237 10.22 -18.01 14.33
N ALA A 238 10.46 -16.83 14.91
CA ALA A 238 11.15 -16.71 16.18
C ALA A 238 10.23 -17.17 17.32
#